data_ded8a9e237af8e79305030dccd308bf7
#
_entry.id   ded8a9e237af8e79305030dccd308bf7
#
_cell.length_a   1.000
_cell.length_b   1.000
_cell.length_c   1.000
_cell.angle_alpha   90.00
_cell.angle_beta   90.00
_cell.angle_gamma   90.00
#
_symmetry.space_group_name_H-M   'P 1'
#
loop_
_entity.id
_entity.type
_entity.pdbx_description
1 polymer ?
#
loop_
_entity_poly.entity_id
_entity_poly.type
_entity_poly.pdbx_seq_one_letter_code
_entity_poly.pdbx_strand_id
1 'polypeptide(L)'
;MNKKMRELLNAINEKTIQAKFFMEEENKDLDKATALLDEVEQLKKEYDTEERLYKLSKEENTPTENQVKELKTKEVEKSAIEKFAEDARNGFIVKAGKLAEGVPADGGYVVPEDIQTKINEYKTAKESLLDLVTVEKVNTNKGQRTYKKRVQQTGFTKVGEGGKISANSTPQFERISYEIAKYAGYLPVTNELLADSDQNIANTIMAWLGDESRVTANKLILDKIKTKTATDLKNLDGIKKALNVTLGQAYKPTSKIVTNDDGLQYLDTLKDTNGRYLLAPMPGDTMAMGLQVGPNIIPVFVVPNADMPTDTKKIPFIIGDLYEAVTYWDRALTTITISSVASIGTLNAFEEDLTLYRAIEREDVTLKDSDAIVRGFITSTEA
;
A
#
# COMPACT_ATOMS: atom_id res chain seq x y z
N MET A 1 -38.15 -30.26 1.48
CA MET A 1 -38.50 -31.68 1.69
C MET A 1 -38.64 -32.34 0.34
N ASN A 2 -37.79 -33.32 0.05
CA ASN A 2 -37.75 -34.06 -1.22
C ASN A 2 -38.94 -35.05 -1.30
N LYS A 3 -39.32 -35.49 -2.51
CA LYS A 3 -40.41 -36.46 -2.74
C LYS A 3 -40.18 -37.77 -1.93
N LYS A 4 -38.94 -38.26 -1.97
CA LYS A 4 -38.51 -39.47 -1.24
C LYS A 4 -38.63 -39.35 0.29
N MET A 5 -38.34 -38.20 0.88
CA MET A 5 -38.54 -37.92 2.29
C MET A 5 -40.03 -37.97 2.71
N ARG A 6 -40.94 -37.53 1.81
CA ARG A 6 -42.40 -37.63 2.08
C ARG A 6 -42.87 -39.08 2.06
N GLU A 7 -42.36 -39.85 1.10
CA GLU A 7 -42.71 -41.29 0.99
C GLU A 7 -42.23 -42.07 2.21
N LEU A 8 -40.99 -41.84 2.68
CA LEU A 8 -40.44 -42.44 3.90
C LEU A 8 -41.24 -42.04 5.16
N LEU A 9 -41.65 -40.80 5.28
CA LEU A 9 -42.40 -40.30 6.42
C LEU A 9 -43.79 -40.89 6.48
N ASN A 10 -44.44 -41.09 5.34
CA ASN A 10 -45.73 -41.79 5.23
C ASN A 10 -45.59 -43.27 5.62
N ALA A 11 -44.55 -43.95 5.12
CA ALA A 11 -44.29 -45.36 5.48
C ALA A 11 -43.99 -45.54 6.98
N ILE A 12 -43.24 -44.62 7.60
CA ILE A 12 -43.00 -44.62 9.07
C ILE A 12 -44.32 -44.48 9.83
N ASN A 13 -45.17 -43.54 9.39
CA ASN A 13 -46.46 -43.32 10.07
C ASN A 13 -47.39 -44.55 9.95
N GLU A 14 -47.52 -45.14 8.75
CA GLU A 14 -48.34 -46.33 8.54
C GLU A 14 -47.87 -47.50 9.38
N LYS A 15 -46.57 -47.81 9.38
CA LYS A 15 -46.02 -48.91 10.18
C LYS A 15 -46.10 -48.67 11.68
N THR A 16 -45.97 -47.40 12.12
CA THR A 16 -46.15 -47.02 13.52
C THR A 16 -47.59 -47.22 13.98
N ILE A 17 -48.57 -46.93 13.12
CA ILE A 17 -49.99 -47.17 13.42
C ILE A 17 -50.26 -48.66 13.50
N GLN A 18 -49.74 -49.50 12.58
CA GLN A 18 -49.84 -50.92 12.57
C GLN A 18 -49.19 -51.56 13.81
N ALA A 19 -48.00 -51.09 14.20
CA ALA A 19 -47.34 -51.57 15.44
C ALA A 19 -48.17 -51.25 16.70
N LYS A 20 -48.79 -50.06 16.78
CA LYS A 20 -49.69 -49.70 17.89
C LYS A 20 -50.92 -50.57 17.92
N PHE A 21 -51.51 -50.91 16.76
CA PHE A 21 -52.68 -51.82 16.68
C PHE A 21 -52.38 -53.21 17.25
N PHE A 22 -51.17 -53.76 17.01
CA PHE A 22 -50.74 -55.04 17.60
C PHE A 22 -50.32 -54.98 19.07
N MET A 23 -50.23 -53.76 19.65
CA MET A 23 -50.00 -53.58 21.09
C MET A 23 -51.30 -53.40 21.93
N GLU A 24 -52.45 -53.18 21.28
CA GLU A 24 -53.74 -53.06 21.95
C GLU A 24 -54.21 -54.41 22.49
N GLU A 25 -54.95 -54.43 23.64
CA GLU A 25 -55.26 -55.62 24.42
C GLU A 25 -56.08 -56.68 23.65
N GLU A 26 -56.86 -56.31 22.65
CA GLU A 26 -57.67 -57.22 21.84
C GLU A 26 -56.90 -58.00 20.77
N ASN A 27 -55.71 -57.51 20.33
CA ASN A 27 -54.90 -58.06 19.22
C ASN A 27 -53.40 -58.21 19.58
N LYS A 28 -53.10 -58.61 20.81
CA LYS A 28 -51.77 -58.66 21.38
C LYS A 28 -50.84 -59.65 20.67
N ASP A 29 -50.09 -59.24 19.67
CA ASP A 29 -49.04 -60.02 19.00
C ASP A 29 -47.72 -59.27 19.13
N LEU A 30 -46.98 -59.58 20.21
CA LEU A 30 -45.74 -58.87 20.58
C LEU A 30 -44.62 -59.06 19.53
N ASP A 31 -44.57 -60.24 18.90
CA ASP A 31 -43.54 -60.59 17.94
C ASP A 31 -43.71 -59.79 16.63
N LYS A 32 -44.94 -59.55 16.18
CA LYS A 32 -45.25 -58.72 15.02
C LYS A 32 -45.08 -57.22 15.32
N ALA A 33 -45.44 -56.82 16.56
CA ALA A 33 -45.20 -55.40 16.96
C ALA A 33 -43.75 -55.08 17.04
N THR A 34 -42.86 -55.94 17.55
CA THR A 34 -41.40 -55.74 17.58
C THR A 34 -40.79 -55.74 16.17
N ALA A 35 -41.18 -56.66 15.30
CA ALA A 35 -40.73 -56.69 13.91
C ALA A 35 -41.06 -55.36 13.14
N LEU A 36 -42.30 -54.86 13.38
CA LEU A 36 -42.70 -53.55 12.76
C LEU A 36 -41.96 -52.35 13.36
N LEU A 37 -41.60 -52.39 14.64
CA LEU A 37 -40.81 -51.35 15.28
C LEU A 37 -39.35 -51.35 14.77
N ASP A 38 -38.76 -52.52 14.52
CA ASP A 38 -37.44 -52.65 13.93
C ASP A 38 -37.41 -52.08 12.48
N GLU A 39 -38.48 -52.36 11.71
CA GLU A 39 -38.63 -51.75 10.37
C GLU A 39 -38.83 -50.23 10.43
N VAL A 40 -39.56 -49.71 11.40
CA VAL A 40 -39.73 -48.27 11.65
C VAL A 40 -38.37 -47.62 11.99
N GLU A 41 -37.54 -48.32 12.78
CA GLU A 41 -36.22 -47.83 13.12
C GLU A 41 -35.27 -47.76 11.88
N GLN A 42 -35.33 -48.76 11.00
CA GLN A 42 -34.61 -48.73 9.74
C GLN A 42 -35.07 -47.58 8.84
N LEU A 43 -36.37 -47.40 8.66
CA LEU A 43 -36.94 -46.32 7.86
C LEU A 43 -36.60 -44.94 8.43
N LYS A 44 -36.49 -44.79 9.75
CA LYS A 44 -36.01 -43.55 10.39
C LYS A 44 -34.56 -43.28 10.06
N LYS A 45 -33.67 -44.27 10.07
CA LYS A 45 -32.27 -44.14 9.69
C LYS A 45 -32.12 -43.73 8.21
N GLU A 46 -32.96 -44.29 7.35
CA GLU A 46 -33.02 -43.91 5.94
C GLU A 46 -33.50 -42.46 5.76
N TYR A 47 -34.53 -42.05 6.51
CA TYR A 47 -35.05 -40.69 6.53
C TYR A 47 -33.98 -39.69 6.98
N ASP A 48 -33.24 -39.95 8.06
CA ASP A 48 -32.18 -39.10 8.61
C ASP A 48 -31.01 -38.97 7.63
N THR A 49 -30.68 -40.06 6.90
CA THR A 49 -29.63 -39.98 5.86
C THR A 49 -30.09 -39.15 4.66
N GLU A 50 -31.32 -39.28 4.21
CA GLU A 50 -31.90 -38.51 3.12
C GLU A 50 -32.08 -37.03 3.53
N GLU A 51 -32.39 -36.74 4.78
CA GLU A 51 -32.47 -35.39 5.32
C GLU A 51 -31.08 -34.73 5.36
N ARG A 52 -30.04 -35.45 5.76
CA ARG A 52 -28.65 -34.96 5.70
C ARG A 52 -28.20 -34.68 4.29
N LEU A 53 -28.47 -35.57 3.35
CA LEU A 53 -28.18 -35.37 1.92
C LEU A 53 -28.92 -34.16 1.36
N TYR A 54 -30.19 -33.99 1.74
CA TYR A 54 -31.00 -32.84 1.32
C TYR A 54 -30.49 -31.52 1.92
N LYS A 55 -30.01 -31.53 3.18
CA LYS A 55 -29.36 -30.36 3.80
C LYS A 55 -28.04 -30.04 3.13
N LEU A 56 -27.19 -31.04 2.88
CA LEU A 56 -25.93 -30.87 2.16
C LEU A 56 -26.16 -30.36 0.73
N SER A 57 -27.15 -30.90 -0.01
CA SER A 57 -27.45 -30.40 -1.37
C SER A 57 -28.03 -28.99 -1.37
N LYS A 58 -28.64 -28.54 -0.27
CA LYS A 58 -29.04 -27.13 -0.11
C LYS A 58 -27.88 -26.22 0.31
N GLU A 59 -26.95 -26.72 1.13
CA GLU A 59 -25.74 -26.01 1.50
C GLU A 59 -24.78 -25.87 0.32
N GLU A 60 -24.68 -26.89 -0.56
CA GLU A 60 -23.94 -26.76 -1.83
C GLU A 60 -24.60 -25.79 -2.82
N ASN A 61 -25.93 -25.58 -2.74
CA ASN A 61 -26.66 -24.64 -3.62
C ASN A 61 -26.93 -23.26 -2.98
N THR A 62 -26.53 -23.03 -1.74
CA THR A 62 -26.53 -21.71 -1.10
C THR A 62 -25.12 -21.43 -0.61
N PRO A 63 -24.25 -20.77 -1.43
CA PRO A 63 -22.97 -20.29 -0.96
C PRO A 63 -23.21 -19.37 0.24
N THR A 64 -22.52 -19.61 1.35
CA THR A 64 -22.54 -18.72 2.51
C THR A 64 -22.19 -17.31 2.05
N GLU A 65 -22.81 -16.28 2.63
CA GLU A 65 -22.62 -14.88 2.23
C GLU A 65 -21.13 -14.47 2.17
N ASN A 66 -20.28 -15.14 2.95
CA ASN A 66 -18.81 -14.97 2.90
C ASN A 66 -18.17 -15.66 1.69
N GLN A 67 -18.64 -16.88 1.30
CA GLN A 67 -18.14 -17.57 0.11
C GLN A 67 -18.61 -16.88 -1.19
N VAL A 68 -19.81 -16.29 -1.19
CA VAL A 68 -20.28 -15.44 -2.32
C VAL A 68 -19.48 -14.17 -2.40
N LYS A 69 -19.05 -13.56 -1.28
CA LYS A 69 -18.16 -12.40 -1.28
C LYS A 69 -16.76 -12.78 -1.76
N GLU A 70 -16.18 -13.90 -1.28
CA GLU A 70 -14.86 -14.36 -1.74
C GLU A 70 -14.86 -14.79 -3.22
N LEU A 71 -15.89 -15.48 -3.71
CA LEU A 71 -16.02 -15.84 -5.11
C LEU A 71 -16.27 -14.63 -6.00
N LYS A 72 -17.13 -13.69 -5.58
CA LYS A 72 -17.35 -12.43 -6.30
C LYS A 72 -16.11 -11.55 -6.28
N THR A 73 -15.37 -11.50 -5.16
CA THR A 73 -14.13 -10.74 -5.07
C THR A 73 -13.05 -11.35 -5.97
N LYS A 74 -12.91 -12.69 -5.98
CA LYS A 74 -11.95 -13.36 -6.88
C LYS A 74 -12.33 -13.28 -8.36
N GLU A 75 -13.62 -13.38 -8.70
CA GLU A 75 -14.07 -13.17 -10.10
C GLU A 75 -13.95 -11.71 -10.52
N VAL A 76 -14.21 -10.75 -9.63
CA VAL A 76 -14.05 -9.32 -9.93
C VAL A 76 -12.57 -8.97 -10.06
N GLU A 77 -11.67 -9.51 -9.22
CA GLU A 77 -10.23 -9.29 -9.36
C GLU A 77 -9.67 -9.89 -10.66
N LYS A 78 -10.00 -11.15 -10.98
CA LYS A 78 -9.63 -11.76 -12.26
C LYS A 78 -10.20 -10.97 -13.45
N SER A 79 -11.46 -10.59 -13.38
CA SER A 79 -12.13 -9.78 -14.41
C SER A 79 -11.49 -8.39 -14.58
N ALA A 80 -11.01 -7.74 -13.52
CA ALA A 80 -10.35 -6.43 -13.63
C ALA A 80 -8.97 -6.53 -14.29
N ILE A 81 -8.17 -7.54 -13.94
CA ILE A 81 -6.85 -7.78 -14.53
C ILE A 81 -7.00 -8.24 -16.00
N GLU A 82 -7.91 -9.17 -16.28
CA GLU A 82 -8.18 -9.64 -17.64
C GLU A 82 -8.69 -8.51 -18.53
N LYS A 83 -9.60 -7.68 -18.04
CA LYS A 83 -10.07 -6.48 -18.76
C LYS A 83 -8.94 -5.48 -18.97
N PHE A 84 -8.12 -5.23 -17.97
CA PHE A 84 -6.97 -4.33 -18.10
C PHE A 84 -5.98 -4.85 -19.16
N ALA A 85 -5.68 -6.15 -19.18
CA ALA A 85 -4.80 -6.75 -20.17
C ALA A 85 -5.42 -6.77 -21.57
N GLU A 86 -6.72 -7.02 -21.67
CA GLU A 86 -7.47 -6.92 -22.93
C GLU A 86 -7.52 -5.48 -23.46
N ASP A 87 -7.78 -4.51 -22.57
CA ASP A 87 -7.73 -3.09 -22.90
C ASP A 87 -6.31 -2.67 -23.27
N ALA A 88 -5.29 -3.20 -22.61
CA ALA A 88 -3.89 -2.98 -22.94
C ALA A 88 -3.53 -3.48 -24.35
N ARG A 89 -4.00 -4.68 -24.76
CA ARG A 89 -3.82 -5.20 -26.12
C ARG A 89 -4.60 -4.40 -27.17
N ASN A 90 -5.81 -3.98 -26.83
CA ASN A 90 -6.70 -3.24 -27.73
C ASN A 90 -6.39 -1.74 -27.79
N GLY A 91 -5.28 -1.28 -27.17
CA GLY A 91 -4.88 0.11 -27.20
C GLY A 91 -5.73 1.04 -26.34
N PHE A 92 -6.44 0.52 -25.33
CA PHE A 92 -7.39 1.24 -24.49
C PHE A 92 -8.43 2.04 -25.32
N ILE A 93 -8.77 1.52 -26.50
CA ILE A 93 -9.79 2.13 -27.38
C ILE A 93 -11.16 1.82 -26.78
N VAL A 94 -11.78 2.82 -26.19
CA VAL A 94 -13.19 2.75 -25.79
C VAL A 94 -14.03 2.68 -27.05
N LYS A 95 -14.70 1.54 -27.30
CA LYS A 95 -15.65 1.41 -28.40
C LYS A 95 -16.71 2.51 -28.26
N ALA A 96 -16.74 3.41 -29.22
CA ALA A 96 -17.73 4.49 -29.30
C ALA A 96 -19.14 3.94 -29.09
N GLY A 97 -19.82 4.30 -28.01
CA GLY A 97 -21.20 3.90 -27.73
C GLY A 97 -21.58 3.64 -26.29
N LYS A 98 -20.62 3.59 -25.36
CA LYS A 98 -20.90 3.59 -23.90
C LYS A 98 -20.15 4.75 -23.26
N LEU A 99 -20.90 5.73 -22.74
CA LEU A 99 -20.42 6.65 -21.75
C LEU A 99 -20.02 5.83 -20.51
N ALA A 100 -18.74 5.47 -20.41
CA ALA A 100 -18.17 4.87 -19.20
C ALA A 100 -17.70 6.02 -18.32
N GLU A 101 -18.20 6.06 -17.10
CA GLU A 101 -17.77 6.94 -16.04
C GLU A 101 -16.25 6.78 -15.86
N GLY A 102 -15.44 7.82 -16.14
CA GLY A 102 -14.00 7.81 -15.94
C GLY A 102 -13.12 8.00 -17.18
N VAL A 103 -13.65 8.24 -18.38
CA VAL A 103 -12.83 8.54 -19.57
C VAL A 103 -12.66 10.06 -19.69
N PRO A 104 -11.43 10.61 -19.50
CA PRO A 104 -11.18 12.01 -19.78
C PRO A 104 -11.40 12.31 -21.28
N ALA A 105 -11.94 13.49 -21.58
CA ALA A 105 -12.21 13.96 -22.95
C ALA A 105 -10.98 13.98 -23.88
N ASP A 106 -9.78 13.77 -23.33
CA ASP A 106 -8.49 13.85 -24.01
C ASP A 106 -7.89 12.48 -24.41
N GLY A 107 -8.68 11.41 -24.40
CA GLY A 107 -8.27 10.10 -24.95
C GLY A 107 -7.25 9.30 -24.12
N GLY A 108 -7.05 9.62 -22.84
CA GLY A 108 -6.23 8.82 -21.93
C GLY A 108 -7.06 7.85 -21.11
N TYR A 109 -6.58 6.62 -20.94
CA TYR A 109 -7.18 5.62 -20.06
C TYR A 109 -6.84 5.94 -18.60
N VAL A 110 -7.86 6.07 -17.76
CA VAL A 110 -7.68 6.20 -16.30
C VAL A 110 -7.60 4.80 -15.70
N VAL A 111 -6.51 4.52 -15.00
CA VAL A 111 -6.29 3.22 -14.37
C VAL A 111 -7.38 2.98 -13.31
N PRO A 112 -8.09 1.83 -13.33
CA PRO A 112 -9.06 1.48 -12.30
C PRO A 112 -8.43 1.46 -10.89
N GLU A 113 -9.23 1.73 -9.85
CA GLU A 113 -8.75 1.80 -8.46
C GLU A 113 -8.06 0.51 -8.00
N ASP A 114 -8.54 -0.66 -8.40
CA ASP A 114 -7.94 -1.96 -8.06
C ASP A 114 -6.53 -2.12 -8.65
N ILE A 115 -6.33 -1.67 -9.88
CA ILE A 115 -5.02 -1.69 -10.56
C ILE A 115 -4.11 -0.61 -9.96
N GLN A 116 -4.66 0.58 -9.67
CA GLN A 116 -3.92 1.65 -8.98
C GLN A 116 -3.43 1.20 -7.60
N THR A 117 -4.22 0.42 -6.87
CA THR A 117 -3.81 -0.15 -5.59
C THR A 117 -2.60 -1.06 -5.76
N LYS A 118 -2.58 -1.94 -6.76
CA LYS A 118 -1.43 -2.81 -7.05
C LYS A 118 -0.19 -2.02 -7.48
N ILE A 119 -0.35 -0.99 -8.32
CA ILE A 119 0.76 -0.08 -8.67
C ILE A 119 1.33 0.58 -7.42
N ASN A 120 0.48 1.04 -6.51
CA ASN A 120 0.92 1.63 -5.24
C ASN A 120 1.62 0.62 -4.34
N GLU A 121 1.18 -0.66 -4.31
CA GLU A 121 1.87 -1.73 -3.61
C GLU A 121 3.29 -1.94 -4.15
N TYR A 122 3.48 -1.96 -5.46
CA TYR A 122 4.82 -2.01 -6.07
C TYR A 122 5.64 -0.76 -5.76
N LYS A 123 5.02 0.42 -5.79
CA LYS A 123 5.65 1.71 -5.47
C LYS A 123 6.21 1.75 -4.05
N THR A 124 5.52 1.13 -3.08
CA THR A 124 5.91 1.09 -1.66
C THR A 124 6.70 -0.17 -1.26
N ALA A 125 6.71 -1.20 -2.09
CA ALA A 125 7.35 -2.49 -1.79
C ALA A 125 8.88 -2.44 -1.67
N LYS A 126 9.53 -1.37 -2.17
CA LYS A 126 10.98 -1.20 -2.16
C LYS A 126 11.31 0.22 -1.71
N GLU A 127 12.26 0.39 -0.84
CA GLU A 127 12.97 1.62 -0.41
C GLU A 127 12.35 2.96 -0.86
N SER A 128 11.04 3.10 -0.61
CA SER A 128 10.28 4.30 -0.98
C SER A 128 10.35 5.34 0.12
N LEU A 129 10.74 6.57 -0.22
CA LEU A 129 10.70 7.69 0.71
C LEU A 129 9.28 8.18 1.02
N LEU A 130 8.28 7.72 0.26
CA LEU A 130 6.87 8.08 0.48
C LEU A 130 6.36 7.66 1.87
N ASP A 131 6.86 6.55 2.41
CA ASP A 131 6.49 6.08 3.75
C ASP A 131 7.05 6.94 4.88
N LEU A 132 7.99 7.83 4.54
CA LEU A 132 8.65 8.71 5.50
C LEU A 132 8.08 10.14 5.48
N VAL A 133 7.30 10.51 4.46
CA VAL A 133 6.78 11.87 4.25
C VAL A 133 5.26 11.92 4.38
N THR A 134 4.69 13.11 4.55
CA THR A 134 3.24 13.30 4.52
C THR A 134 2.75 13.28 3.07
N VAL A 135 1.83 12.37 2.74
CA VAL A 135 1.19 12.31 1.42
C VAL A 135 -0.21 12.91 1.51
N GLU A 136 -0.48 13.95 0.71
CA GLU A 136 -1.80 14.58 0.59
C GLU A 136 -2.36 14.43 -0.84
N LYS A 137 -3.56 13.86 -0.95
CA LYS A 137 -4.28 13.79 -2.23
C LYS A 137 -5.00 15.10 -2.51
N VAL A 138 -4.81 15.65 -3.72
CA VAL A 138 -5.39 16.92 -4.14
C VAL A 138 -6.08 16.80 -5.50
N ASN A 139 -7.15 17.58 -5.70
CA ASN A 139 -7.94 17.58 -6.94
C ASN A 139 -7.67 18.83 -7.80
N THR A 140 -6.87 19.78 -7.31
CA THR A 140 -6.59 21.06 -7.98
C THR A 140 -5.14 21.13 -8.45
N ASN A 141 -4.87 21.86 -9.53
CA ASN A 141 -3.52 22.05 -10.04
C ASN A 141 -2.64 22.93 -9.16
N LYS A 142 -3.26 23.89 -8.48
CA LYS A 142 -2.58 24.83 -7.57
C LYS A 142 -3.44 25.02 -6.34
N GLY A 143 -2.80 25.17 -5.20
CA GLY A 143 -3.48 25.41 -3.95
C GLY A 143 -2.53 25.84 -2.86
N GLN A 144 -3.11 26.16 -1.71
CA GLN A 144 -2.37 26.58 -0.52
C GLN A 144 -2.93 25.86 0.70
N ARG A 145 -2.03 25.50 1.61
CA ARG A 145 -2.36 24.97 2.94
C ARG A 145 -1.70 25.83 4.00
N THR A 146 -2.40 26.05 5.07
CA THR A 146 -1.87 26.76 6.25
C THR A 146 -1.61 25.73 7.34
N TYR A 147 -0.43 25.71 7.89
CA TYR A 147 -0.08 24.85 9.01
C TYR A 147 0.50 25.67 10.16
N LYS A 148 0.40 25.13 11.37
CA LYS A 148 0.99 25.73 12.57
C LYS A 148 2.44 25.25 12.69
N LYS A 149 3.38 26.20 12.67
CA LYS A 149 4.81 25.88 12.89
C LYS A 149 5.04 25.41 14.32
N ARG A 150 5.92 24.43 14.49
CA ARG A 150 6.32 23.89 15.79
C ARG A 150 7.37 24.81 16.41
N VAL A 151 6.91 25.92 17.03
CA VAL A 151 7.77 26.90 17.72
C VAL A 151 7.59 26.74 19.23
N GLN A 152 8.70 26.85 19.95
CA GLN A 152 8.65 26.82 21.43
C GLN A 152 7.86 28.02 21.95
N GLN A 153 6.87 27.78 22.80
CA GLN A 153 6.09 28.80 23.46
C GLN A 153 6.85 29.41 24.63
N THR A 154 6.69 30.70 24.87
CA THR A 154 7.40 31.43 25.94
C THR A 154 6.81 31.22 27.34
N GLY A 155 5.64 30.58 27.44
CA GLY A 155 4.92 30.38 28.71
C GLY A 155 4.27 31.67 29.22
N PHE A 156 3.50 31.56 30.32
CA PHE A 156 2.89 32.71 30.97
C PHE A 156 3.89 33.37 31.94
N THR A 157 3.91 34.70 31.96
CA THR A 157 4.73 35.49 32.86
C THR A 157 3.97 35.70 34.17
N LYS A 158 4.64 35.58 35.32
CA LYS A 158 4.04 35.87 36.62
C LYS A 158 3.76 37.36 36.72
N VAL A 159 2.53 37.72 36.98
CA VAL A 159 2.09 39.12 37.17
C VAL A 159 1.65 39.26 38.63
N GLY A 160 2.11 40.33 39.31
CA GLY A 160 1.64 40.65 40.63
C GLY A 160 0.21 41.18 40.63
N GLU A 161 -0.40 41.25 41.82
CA GLU A 161 -1.76 41.79 41.99
C GLU A 161 -1.80 43.23 41.51
N GLY A 162 -2.74 43.52 40.55
CA GLY A 162 -2.84 44.85 39.90
C GLY A 162 -1.77 45.11 38.82
N GLY A 163 -0.89 44.17 38.51
CA GLY A 163 0.11 44.31 37.47
C GLY A 163 -0.41 44.20 36.06
N LYS A 164 0.25 44.87 35.12
CA LYS A 164 -0.15 44.84 33.68
C LYS A 164 0.18 43.50 33.05
N ILE A 165 -0.80 42.86 32.45
CA ILE A 165 -0.61 41.58 31.69
C ILE A 165 0.01 41.90 30.33
N SER A 166 1.12 41.24 30.01
CA SER A 166 1.81 41.33 28.71
C SER A 166 1.25 40.30 27.73
N ALA A 167 1.27 40.63 26.46
CA ALA A 167 0.92 39.68 25.42
C ALA A 167 2.00 38.57 25.30
N ASN A 168 1.57 37.33 25.23
CA ASN A 168 2.48 36.18 24.97
C ASN A 168 2.74 36.01 23.47
N SER A 169 3.72 35.18 23.15
CA SER A 169 3.98 34.79 21.76
C SER A 169 2.72 34.17 21.12
N THR A 170 2.32 34.70 19.98
CA THR A 170 1.20 34.15 19.21
C THR A 170 1.63 32.89 18.45
N PRO A 171 0.73 31.90 18.25
CA PRO A 171 1.03 30.77 17.37
C PRO A 171 1.40 31.26 15.98
N GLN A 172 2.53 30.77 15.45
CA GLN A 172 2.97 31.10 14.09
C GLN A 172 2.33 30.12 13.11
N PHE A 173 1.68 30.68 12.08
CA PHE A 173 1.11 29.95 10.98
C PHE A 173 1.92 30.25 9.72
N GLU A 174 2.31 29.22 9.03
CA GLU A 174 2.99 29.33 7.75
C GLU A 174 2.12 28.76 6.64
N ARG A 175 2.25 29.33 5.45
CA ARG A 175 1.44 28.96 4.29
C ARG A 175 2.32 28.27 3.29
N ILE A 176 1.94 27.05 2.91
CA ILE A 176 2.59 26.28 1.84
C ILE A 176 1.73 26.38 0.60
N SER A 177 2.35 26.66 -0.52
CA SER A 177 1.73 26.58 -1.85
C SER A 177 2.28 25.37 -2.60
N TYR A 178 1.41 24.68 -3.32
CA TYR A 178 1.78 23.61 -4.24
C TYR A 178 1.36 23.98 -5.67
N GLU A 179 2.14 23.50 -6.63
CA GLU A 179 1.86 23.64 -8.05
C GLU A 179 2.18 22.30 -8.74
N ILE A 180 1.12 21.56 -9.06
CA ILE A 180 1.21 20.21 -9.60
C ILE A 180 1.89 20.25 -10.97
N ALA A 181 2.97 19.50 -11.12
CA ALA A 181 3.66 19.25 -12.36
C ALA A 181 3.22 17.92 -12.99
N LYS A 182 3.48 17.77 -14.28
CA LYS A 182 3.21 16.55 -15.05
C LYS A 182 4.51 15.78 -15.23
N TYR A 183 4.52 14.53 -14.80
CA TYR A 183 5.61 13.58 -15.05
C TYR A 183 5.11 12.52 -16.00
N ALA A 184 5.90 12.15 -16.99
CA ALA A 184 5.50 11.20 -18.01
C ALA A 184 6.68 10.35 -18.45
N GLY A 185 6.45 9.06 -18.61
CA GLY A 185 7.37 8.11 -19.19
C GLY A 185 6.67 7.20 -20.21
N TYR A 186 7.43 6.43 -20.97
CA TYR A 186 6.88 5.42 -21.86
C TYR A 186 7.66 4.11 -21.77
N LEU A 187 6.95 3.00 -21.93
CA LEU A 187 7.48 1.64 -21.99
C LEU A 187 7.24 1.08 -23.39
N PRO A 188 8.28 0.73 -24.17
CA PRO A 188 8.12 -0.08 -25.37
C PRO A 188 7.92 -1.55 -24.98
N VAL A 189 6.90 -2.18 -25.52
CA VAL A 189 6.57 -3.61 -25.32
C VAL A 189 6.47 -4.27 -26.68
N THR A 190 7.12 -5.41 -26.88
CA THR A 190 7.03 -6.17 -28.12
C THR A 190 5.64 -6.78 -28.29
N ASN A 191 5.14 -6.83 -29.52
CA ASN A 191 3.83 -7.44 -29.79
C ASN A 191 3.84 -8.96 -29.55
N GLU A 192 5.01 -9.61 -29.58
CA GLU A 192 5.17 -11.00 -29.18
C GLU A 192 4.84 -11.20 -27.67
N LEU A 193 5.34 -10.33 -26.80
CA LEU A 193 5.00 -10.35 -25.37
C LEU A 193 3.50 -10.09 -25.14
N LEU A 194 2.91 -9.22 -25.95
CA LEU A 194 1.46 -8.95 -25.89
C LEU A 194 0.61 -10.15 -26.34
N ALA A 195 1.18 -11.08 -27.11
CA ALA A 195 0.51 -12.32 -27.51
C ALA A 195 0.55 -13.40 -26.42
N ASP A 196 1.38 -13.22 -25.39
CA ASP A 196 1.47 -14.11 -24.24
C ASP A 196 0.27 -14.00 -23.29
N SER A 197 0.37 -14.50 -22.07
CA SER A 197 -0.75 -14.49 -21.12
C SER A 197 -1.09 -13.08 -20.62
N ASP A 198 -2.38 -12.80 -20.47
CA ASP A 198 -2.91 -11.52 -19.94
C ASP A 198 -2.31 -11.14 -18.57
N GLN A 199 -2.10 -12.13 -17.72
CA GLN A 199 -1.52 -11.93 -16.39
C GLN A 199 -0.07 -11.41 -16.46
N ASN A 200 0.74 -11.90 -17.40
CA ASN A 200 2.12 -11.46 -17.56
C ASN A 200 2.20 -10.00 -18.03
N ILE A 201 1.35 -9.61 -18.97
CA ILE A 201 1.29 -8.24 -19.47
C ILE A 201 0.89 -7.26 -18.37
N ALA A 202 -0.21 -7.54 -17.67
CA ALA A 202 -0.70 -6.70 -16.60
C ALA A 202 0.35 -6.53 -15.49
N ASN A 203 0.97 -7.62 -15.05
CA ASN A 203 2.00 -7.60 -14.02
C ASN A 203 3.25 -6.81 -14.48
N THR A 204 3.69 -6.99 -15.72
CA THR A 204 4.84 -6.28 -16.27
C THR A 204 4.60 -4.76 -16.30
N ILE A 205 3.43 -4.33 -16.79
CA ILE A 205 3.07 -2.91 -16.84
C ILE A 205 2.93 -2.32 -15.44
N MET A 206 2.27 -3.04 -14.50
CA MET A 206 2.09 -2.58 -13.13
C MET A 206 3.42 -2.47 -12.38
N ALA A 207 4.31 -3.46 -12.53
CA ALA A 207 5.63 -3.45 -11.91
C ALA A 207 6.48 -2.28 -12.45
N TRP A 208 6.50 -2.09 -13.77
CA TRP A 208 7.20 -0.97 -14.38
C TRP A 208 6.68 0.38 -13.88
N LEU A 209 5.35 0.57 -13.87
CA LEU A 209 4.74 1.81 -13.37
C LEU A 209 5.09 2.05 -11.90
N GLY A 210 5.05 1.02 -11.07
CA GLY A 210 5.40 1.11 -9.65
C GLY A 210 6.87 1.50 -9.45
N ASP A 211 7.80 0.87 -10.16
CA ASP A 211 9.23 1.16 -10.07
C ASP A 211 9.56 2.59 -10.56
N GLU A 212 9.03 3.01 -11.72
CA GLU A 212 9.26 4.36 -12.25
C GLU A 212 8.63 5.44 -11.37
N SER A 213 7.43 5.20 -10.87
CA SER A 213 6.75 6.11 -9.94
C SER A 213 7.51 6.25 -8.62
N ARG A 214 8.08 5.15 -8.08
CA ARG A 214 8.94 5.17 -6.89
C ARG A 214 10.18 6.02 -7.11
N VAL A 215 10.91 5.78 -8.20
CA VAL A 215 12.12 6.55 -8.53
C VAL A 215 11.81 8.04 -8.72
N THR A 216 10.70 8.35 -9.40
CA THR A 216 10.24 9.74 -9.60
C THR A 216 9.93 10.40 -8.26
N ALA A 217 9.16 9.74 -7.39
CA ALA A 217 8.82 10.26 -6.07
C ALA A 217 10.06 10.46 -5.18
N ASN A 218 10.98 9.48 -5.12
CA ASN A 218 12.23 9.60 -4.39
C ASN A 218 13.06 10.80 -4.89
N LYS A 219 13.20 10.94 -6.20
CA LYS A 219 13.92 12.05 -6.80
C LYS A 219 13.32 13.40 -6.44
N LEU A 220 12.00 13.55 -6.54
CA LEU A 220 11.31 14.80 -6.19
C LEU A 220 11.48 15.17 -4.73
N ILE A 221 11.36 14.20 -3.82
CA ILE A 221 11.55 14.39 -2.38
C ILE A 221 13.00 14.82 -2.12
N LEU A 222 13.97 14.10 -2.67
CA LEU A 222 15.40 14.39 -2.48
C LEU A 222 15.80 15.73 -3.08
N ASP A 223 15.31 16.09 -4.28
CA ASP A 223 15.59 17.37 -4.91
C ASP A 223 15.02 18.54 -4.09
N LYS A 224 13.87 18.34 -3.46
CA LYS A 224 13.32 19.35 -2.54
C LYS A 224 14.15 19.49 -1.28
N ILE A 225 14.61 18.38 -0.70
CA ILE A 225 15.50 18.39 0.48
C ILE A 225 16.87 18.98 0.12
N LYS A 226 17.37 18.80 -1.13
CA LYS A 226 18.62 19.40 -1.61
C LYS A 226 18.60 20.94 -1.63
N THR A 227 17.43 21.56 -1.64
CA THR A 227 17.34 23.04 -1.53
C THR A 227 17.82 23.55 -0.17
N LYS A 228 17.80 22.71 0.87
CA LYS A 228 18.36 23.05 2.18
C LYS A 228 19.89 22.96 2.17
N THR A 229 20.56 23.94 2.78
CA THR A 229 22.02 23.95 2.89
C THR A 229 22.52 22.71 3.64
N ALA A 230 23.53 22.05 3.04
CA ALA A 230 24.15 20.89 3.66
C ALA A 230 25.15 21.30 4.75
N THR A 231 25.13 20.58 5.87
CA THR A 231 26.03 20.78 7.01
C THR A 231 27.08 19.67 7.02
N ASP A 232 28.34 20.00 7.22
CA ASP A 232 29.39 19.00 7.42
C ASP A 232 29.24 18.39 8.81
N LEU A 233 28.87 17.11 8.88
CA LEU A 233 28.69 16.35 10.12
C LEU A 233 30.04 15.84 10.65
N LYS A 234 31.04 15.71 9.79
CA LYS A 234 32.40 15.21 10.09
C LYS A 234 32.42 13.74 10.55
N ASN A 235 31.68 13.42 11.62
CA ASN A 235 31.68 12.11 12.26
C ASN A 235 30.36 11.85 13.02
N LEU A 236 30.31 10.76 13.79
CA LEU A 236 29.19 10.39 14.66
C LEU A 236 28.77 11.50 15.64
N ASP A 237 29.74 12.27 16.19
CA ASP A 237 29.40 13.34 17.11
C ASP A 237 28.66 14.49 16.43
N GLY A 238 28.89 14.71 15.13
CA GLY A 238 28.08 15.62 14.32
C GLY A 238 26.64 15.12 14.13
N ILE A 239 26.44 13.82 13.91
CA ILE A 239 25.11 13.21 13.88
C ILE A 239 24.40 13.39 15.23
N LYS A 240 25.11 13.12 16.35
CA LYS A 240 24.59 13.33 17.72
C LYS A 240 24.23 14.80 17.97
N LYS A 241 25.07 15.73 17.50
CA LYS A 241 24.81 17.17 17.61
C LYS A 241 23.57 17.59 16.82
N ALA A 242 23.41 17.08 15.59
CA ALA A 242 22.23 17.32 14.78
C ALA A 242 20.95 16.87 15.48
N LEU A 243 20.93 15.66 16.05
CA LEU A 243 19.78 15.10 16.76
C LEU A 243 19.50 15.80 18.11
N ASN A 244 20.53 16.06 18.91
CA ASN A 244 20.33 16.53 20.27
C ASN A 244 20.19 18.05 20.39
N VAL A 245 20.87 18.81 19.52
CA VAL A 245 20.95 20.26 19.60
C VAL A 245 20.15 20.92 18.50
N THR A 246 20.36 20.54 17.21
CA THR A 246 19.71 21.22 16.09
C THR A 246 18.23 20.88 16.00
N LEU A 247 17.87 19.59 16.06
CA LEU A 247 16.49 19.12 16.06
C LEU A 247 15.84 19.21 17.43
N GLY A 248 16.65 19.01 18.49
CA GLY A 248 16.21 19.08 19.88
C GLY A 248 15.11 18.08 20.22
N GLN A 249 14.45 18.29 21.35
CA GLN A 249 13.38 17.41 21.84
C GLN A 249 12.08 17.52 21.02
N ALA A 250 11.95 18.56 20.20
CA ALA A 250 10.77 18.77 19.39
C ALA A 250 10.61 17.72 18.27
N TYR A 251 11.73 17.33 17.64
CA TYR A 251 11.75 16.42 16.50
C TYR A 251 12.49 15.11 16.75
N LYS A 252 13.39 15.07 17.76
CA LYS A 252 14.22 13.89 18.05
C LYS A 252 13.42 12.59 18.24
N PRO A 253 12.27 12.55 18.94
CA PRO A 253 11.53 11.29 19.16
C PRO A 253 11.01 10.63 17.87
N THR A 254 10.73 11.44 16.85
CA THR A 254 10.20 10.98 15.55
C THR A 254 11.24 10.99 14.44
N SER A 255 12.48 11.41 14.77
CA SER A 255 13.58 11.50 13.81
C SER A 255 14.02 10.14 13.30
N LYS A 256 14.32 10.09 12.01
CA LYS A 256 14.96 8.98 11.31
C LYS A 256 16.24 9.47 10.64
N ILE A 257 17.13 8.55 10.31
CA ILE A 257 18.33 8.82 9.53
C ILE A 257 18.10 8.19 8.14
N VAL A 258 18.17 8.99 7.10
CA VAL A 258 18.15 8.52 5.71
C VAL A 258 19.53 8.72 5.12
N THR A 259 20.09 7.68 4.54
CA THR A 259 21.40 7.69 3.90
C THR A 259 21.40 6.72 2.69
N ASN A 260 22.49 6.68 1.95
CA ASN A 260 22.69 5.76 0.85
C ASN A 260 23.50 4.51 1.26
N ASP A 261 23.82 3.62 0.30
CA ASP A 261 24.59 2.41 0.57
C ASP A 261 25.97 2.71 1.16
N ASP A 262 26.64 3.79 0.69
CA ASP A 262 27.94 4.22 1.24
C ASP A 262 27.81 4.72 2.69
N GLY A 263 26.70 5.38 2.99
CA GLY A 263 26.38 5.82 4.35
C GLY A 263 26.05 4.67 5.27
N LEU A 264 25.38 3.64 4.77
CA LEU A 264 25.17 2.41 5.53
C LEU A 264 26.49 1.74 5.86
N GLN A 265 27.40 1.60 4.86
CA GLN A 265 28.75 1.06 5.07
C GLN A 265 29.51 1.87 6.16
N TYR A 266 29.43 3.19 6.08
CA TYR A 266 30.04 4.06 7.10
C TYR A 266 29.46 3.80 8.50
N LEU A 267 28.13 3.72 8.62
CA LEU A 267 27.47 3.49 9.92
C LEU A 267 27.74 2.09 10.48
N ASP A 268 27.86 1.08 9.62
CA ASP A 268 28.12 -0.31 10.01
C ASP A 268 29.54 -0.50 10.55
N THR A 269 30.50 0.28 10.07
CA THR A 269 31.89 0.24 10.58
C THR A 269 32.09 0.97 11.91
N LEU A 270 31.10 1.76 12.37
CA LEU A 270 31.21 2.50 13.62
C LEU A 270 31.16 1.58 14.83
N LYS A 271 32.16 1.76 15.73
CA LYS A 271 32.26 1.02 16.98
C LYS A 271 32.31 1.95 18.18
N ASP A 272 31.84 1.45 19.30
CA ASP A 272 32.02 2.09 20.59
C ASP A 272 33.46 1.88 21.13
N THR A 273 33.76 2.46 22.26
CA THR A 273 35.07 2.30 22.96
C THR A 273 35.36 0.85 23.37
N ASN A 274 34.36 0.01 23.46
CA ASN A 274 34.46 -1.42 23.80
C ASN A 274 34.53 -2.33 22.54
N GLY A 275 34.56 -1.75 21.34
CA GLY A 275 34.63 -2.49 20.07
C GLY A 275 33.28 -3.04 19.58
N ARG A 276 32.16 -2.66 20.19
CA ARG A 276 30.82 -3.08 19.74
C ARG A 276 30.33 -2.19 18.59
N TYR A 277 29.73 -2.80 17.58
CA TYR A 277 29.10 -2.05 16.49
C TYR A 277 27.90 -1.23 17.02
N LEU A 278 27.76 -0.02 16.51
CA LEU A 278 26.70 0.92 16.90
C LEU A 278 25.43 0.75 16.06
N LEU A 279 25.54 0.12 14.89
CA LEU A 279 24.37 -0.26 14.09
C LEU A 279 23.84 -1.59 14.63
N ALA A 280 22.56 -1.62 14.97
CA ALA A 280 21.91 -2.79 15.58
C ALA A 280 20.48 -2.96 15.00
N PRO A 281 19.94 -4.19 15.01
CA PRO A 281 18.54 -4.42 14.66
C PRO A 281 17.60 -3.63 15.58
N MET A 282 16.50 -3.15 15.04
CA MET A 282 15.48 -2.45 15.82
C MET A 282 14.75 -3.42 16.77
N PRO A 283 14.40 -3.00 17.97
CA PRO A 283 13.56 -3.79 18.87
C PRO A 283 12.18 -4.03 18.22
N GLY A 284 11.86 -5.30 17.99
CA GLY A 284 10.58 -5.70 17.38
C GLY A 284 10.62 -5.95 15.88
N ASP A 285 11.64 -5.46 15.17
CA ASP A 285 11.85 -5.74 13.75
C ASP A 285 13.34 -6.00 13.48
N THR A 286 13.70 -7.26 13.27
CA THR A 286 15.09 -7.69 13.05
C THR A 286 15.63 -7.31 11.66
N MET A 287 14.75 -6.93 10.71
CA MET A 287 15.13 -6.48 9.38
C MET A 287 15.38 -4.96 9.34
N ALA A 288 14.78 -4.19 10.25
CA ALA A 288 15.00 -2.77 10.36
C ALA A 288 16.27 -2.47 11.15
N MET A 289 17.11 -1.59 10.63
CA MET A 289 18.36 -1.18 11.24
C MET A 289 18.18 0.11 12.03
N GLY A 290 18.90 0.22 13.13
CA GLY A 290 18.93 1.43 13.94
C GLY A 290 20.32 1.78 14.41
N LEU A 291 20.66 3.08 14.40
CA LEU A 291 21.91 3.58 14.96
C LEU A 291 21.73 3.88 16.45
N GLN A 292 22.59 3.29 17.28
CA GLN A 292 22.58 3.55 18.71
C GLN A 292 23.24 4.91 19.02
N VAL A 293 22.42 5.87 19.44
CA VAL A 293 22.83 7.22 19.84
C VAL A 293 22.58 7.41 21.33
N GLY A 294 23.57 7.10 22.16
CA GLY A 294 23.39 7.04 23.61
C GLY A 294 22.39 5.95 24.02
N PRO A 295 21.35 6.28 24.81
CA PRO A 295 20.33 5.31 25.21
C PRO A 295 19.26 5.04 24.14
N ASN A 296 19.21 5.85 23.08
CA ASN A 296 18.19 5.78 22.05
C ASN A 296 18.73 5.06 20.81
N ILE A 297 17.85 4.30 20.16
CA ILE A 297 18.08 3.71 18.83
C ILE A 297 17.29 4.54 17.83
N ILE A 298 17.97 5.12 16.86
CA ILE A 298 17.37 5.93 15.79
C ILE A 298 17.25 5.08 14.53
N PRO A 299 16.07 4.92 13.96
CA PRO A 299 15.89 4.15 12.73
C PRO A 299 16.71 4.70 11.57
N VAL A 300 17.37 3.80 10.84
CA VAL A 300 18.15 4.10 9.64
C VAL A 300 17.37 3.56 8.43
N PHE A 301 17.14 4.44 7.48
CA PHE A 301 16.52 4.10 6.20
C PHE A 301 17.55 4.27 5.09
N VAL A 302 17.72 3.23 4.27
CA VAL A 302 18.74 3.22 3.22
C VAL A 302 18.08 3.42 1.87
N VAL A 303 18.61 4.32 1.07
CA VAL A 303 18.19 4.60 -0.29
C VAL A 303 19.32 4.17 -1.23
N PRO A 304 19.04 3.50 -2.35
CA PRO A 304 20.08 3.11 -3.29
C PRO A 304 20.97 4.27 -3.73
N ASN A 305 22.25 4.00 -3.96
CA ASN A 305 23.20 5.00 -4.50
C ASN A 305 22.73 5.59 -5.84
N ALA A 306 21.91 4.86 -6.61
CA ALA A 306 21.31 5.35 -7.85
C ALA A 306 20.37 6.53 -7.63
N ASP A 307 19.60 6.53 -6.55
CA ASP A 307 18.64 7.59 -6.20
C ASP A 307 19.30 8.72 -5.42
N MET A 308 20.27 8.38 -4.55
CA MET A 308 21.00 9.34 -3.70
C MET A 308 22.52 9.15 -3.79
N PRO A 309 23.17 9.58 -4.88
CA PRO A 309 24.59 9.33 -5.10
C PRO A 309 25.48 10.11 -4.12
N THR A 310 26.63 9.50 -3.78
CA THR A 310 27.73 10.14 -3.08
C THR A 310 28.46 11.09 -4.02
N ASP A 311 28.50 12.38 -3.69
CA ASP A 311 29.16 13.40 -4.51
C ASP A 311 30.54 13.76 -3.94
N THR A 312 31.58 13.59 -4.73
CA THR A 312 32.95 14.00 -4.42
C THR A 312 33.39 13.55 -3.01
N LYS A 313 33.23 12.27 -2.70
CA LYS A 313 33.49 11.65 -1.38
C LYS A 313 32.60 12.17 -0.24
N LYS A 314 31.54 12.91 -0.52
CA LYS A 314 30.58 13.40 0.47
C LYS A 314 29.41 12.44 0.54
N ILE A 315 29.40 11.60 1.55
CA ILE A 315 28.32 10.68 1.84
C ILE A 315 27.12 11.46 2.37
N PRO A 316 25.94 11.39 1.73
CA PRO A 316 24.78 12.18 2.11
C PRO A 316 24.07 11.59 3.32
N PHE A 317 23.63 12.46 4.22
CA PHE A 317 22.79 12.13 5.37
C PHE A 317 21.62 13.11 5.47
N ILE A 318 20.42 12.60 5.67
CA ILE A 318 19.24 13.36 6.02
C ILE A 318 18.77 12.88 7.39
N ILE A 319 18.77 13.76 8.37
CA ILE A 319 18.49 13.42 9.78
C ILE A 319 17.30 14.25 10.22
N GLY A 320 16.27 13.64 10.76
CA GLY A 320 15.11 14.36 11.31
C GLY A 320 13.77 13.69 11.02
N ASP A 321 12.72 14.47 11.23
CA ASP A 321 11.34 14.06 11.01
C ASP A 321 10.88 14.48 9.60
N LEU A 322 11.01 13.55 8.63
CA LEU A 322 10.61 13.81 7.24
C LEU A 322 9.10 13.97 7.09
N TYR A 323 8.31 13.33 7.97
CA TYR A 323 6.86 13.42 7.95
C TYR A 323 6.38 14.87 8.23
N GLU A 324 7.04 15.55 9.17
CA GLU A 324 6.78 16.96 9.43
C GLU A 324 7.46 17.90 8.43
N ALA A 325 8.60 17.46 7.86
CA ALA A 325 9.40 18.32 6.99
C ALA A 325 8.86 18.45 5.58
N VAL A 326 8.34 17.35 5.00
CA VAL A 326 8.02 17.27 3.57
C VAL A 326 6.58 16.85 3.37
N THR A 327 5.88 17.54 2.46
CA THR A 327 4.56 17.14 1.97
C THR A 327 4.66 16.79 0.50
N TYR A 328 4.24 15.58 0.16
CA TYR A 328 4.07 15.09 -1.20
C TYR A 328 2.60 15.25 -1.60
N TRP A 329 2.37 15.97 -2.69
CA TRP A 329 1.06 16.27 -3.23
C TRP A 329 0.77 15.34 -4.39
N ASP A 330 -0.13 14.41 -4.21
CA ASP A 330 -0.55 13.47 -5.23
C ASP A 330 -1.88 13.92 -5.84
N ARG A 331 -1.90 14.12 -7.16
CA ARG A 331 -3.09 14.54 -7.86
C ARG A 331 -3.57 13.47 -8.81
N ALA A 332 -4.66 12.82 -8.40
CA ALA A 332 -5.44 11.90 -9.22
C ALA A 332 -4.70 10.61 -9.68
N LEU A 333 -5.44 9.78 -10.38
CA LEU A 333 -5.00 8.48 -10.87
C LEU A 333 -3.98 8.62 -12.00
N THR A 334 -3.03 7.70 -12.07
CA THR A 334 -2.11 7.55 -13.20
C THR A 334 -2.89 7.33 -14.48
N THR A 335 -2.52 8.07 -15.53
CA THR A 335 -3.16 7.94 -16.85
C THR A 335 -2.24 7.20 -17.80
N ILE A 336 -2.72 6.13 -18.43
CA ILE A 336 -1.97 5.36 -19.43
C ILE A 336 -2.54 5.63 -20.81
N THR A 337 -1.68 5.83 -21.80
CA THR A 337 -2.04 5.99 -23.22
C THR A 337 -1.16 5.06 -24.04
N ILE A 338 -1.73 4.40 -25.03
CA ILE A 338 -1.05 3.42 -25.88
C ILE A 338 -0.99 3.90 -27.32
N SER A 339 0.08 3.50 -28.01
CA SER A 339 0.23 3.70 -29.46
C SER A 339 1.12 2.62 -30.05
N SER A 340 0.62 1.97 -31.12
CA SER A 340 1.37 1.03 -31.97
C SER A 340 1.97 1.69 -33.22
N VAL A 341 1.74 2.99 -33.42
CA VAL A 341 2.20 3.73 -34.61
C VAL A 341 3.02 4.97 -34.26
N ALA A 342 3.30 5.19 -32.97
CA ALA A 342 4.06 6.37 -32.54
C ALA A 342 5.54 6.20 -32.88
N SER A 343 6.16 7.31 -33.28
CA SER A 343 7.59 7.44 -33.47
C SER A 343 8.15 8.44 -32.46
N ILE A 344 9.16 8.02 -31.69
CA ILE A 344 9.78 8.82 -30.65
C ILE A 344 11.31 8.75 -30.81
N GLY A 345 11.92 9.86 -31.27
CA GLY A 345 13.35 9.90 -31.58
C GLY A 345 13.71 8.92 -32.69
N THR A 346 14.57 7.94 -32.41
CA THR A 346 14.99 6.89 -33.35
C THR A 346 14.10 5.66 -33.31
N LEU A 347 13.20 5.55 -32.33
CA LEU A 347 12.32 4.40 -32.13
C LEU A 347 11.05 4.60 -32.95
N ASN A 348 10.73 3.62 -33.81
CA ASN A 348 9.52 3.60 -34.62
C ASN A 348 8.71 2.33 -34.26
N ALA A 349 7.62 2.52 -33.54
CA ALA A 349 6.81 1.41 -33.03
C ALA A 349 6.25 0.52 -34.16
N PHE A 350 6.00 1.11 -35.35
CA PHE A 350 5.48 0.34 -36.49
C PHE A 350 6.56 -0.50 -37.18
N GLU A 351 7.81 0.04 -37.31
CA GLU A 351 8.92 -0.69 -37.95
C GLU A 351 9.50 -1.77 -37.06
N GLU A 352 9.49 -1.55 -35.75
CA GLU A 352 10.08 -2.44 -34.77
C GLU A 352 9.08 -3.42 -34.12
N ASP A 353 7.83 -3.45 -34.61
CA ASP A 353 6.72 -4.27 -34.10
C ASP A 353 6.52 -4.12 -32.57
N LEU A 354 6.44 -2.85 -32.12
CA LEU A 354 6.30 -2.47 -30.72
C LEU A 354 4.97 -1.79 -30.44
N THR A 355 4.50 -1.94 -29.22
CA THR A 355 3.42 -1.13 -28.64
C THR A 355 4.00 -0.26 -27.52
N LEU A 356 3.78 1.05 -27.60
CA LEU A 356 4.29 2.03 -26.63
C LEU A 356 3.21 2.35 -25.59
N TYR A 357 3.53 2.13 -24.32
CA TYR A 357 2.70 2.47 -23.16
C TYR A 357 3.22 3.76 -22.53
N ARG A 358 2.50 4.86 -22.65
CA ARG A 358 2.85 6.13 -22.02
C ARG A 358 2.09 6.30 -20.72
N ALA A 359 2.81 6.41 -19.61
CA ALA A 359 2.25 6.74 -18.30
C ALA A 359 2.40 8.23 -18.00
N ILE A 360 1.42 8.81 -17.34
CA ILE A 360 1.40 10.20 -16.89
C ILE A 360 0.96 10.23 -15.43
N GLU A 361 1.80 10.83 -14.59
CA GLU A 361 1.51 11.15 -13.19
C GLU A 361 1.54 12.66 -12.98
N ARG A 362 0.84 13.15 -11.94
CA ARG A 362 0.72 14.56 -11.63
C ARG A 362 0.93 14.76 -10.14
N GLU A 363 2.08 15.30 -9.79
CA GLU A 363 2.54 15.41 -8.41
C GLU A 363 3.39 16.66 -8.18
N ASP A 364 3.55 17.02 -6.93
CA ASP A 364 4.47 18.07 -6.47
C ASP A 364 4.98 17.72 -5.07
N VAL A 365 6.12 18.26 -4.72
CA VAL A 365 6.70 18.10 -3.37
C VAL A 365 7.05 19.48 -2.82
N THR A 366 6.65 19.72 -1.59
CA THR A 366 6.95 20.97 -0.89
C THR A 366 7.59 20.73 0.45
N LEU A 367 8.54 21.59 0.82
CA LEU A 367 9.12 21.60 2.16
C LEU A 367 8.17 22.34 3.10
N LYS A 368 7.54 21.60 4.03
CA LYS A 368 6.58 22.13 5.00
C LYS A 368 7.29 22.79 6.17
N ASP A 369 8.23 22.06 6.80
CA ASP A 369 9.01 22.58 7.91
C ASP A 369 10.51 22.27 7.72
N SER A 370 11.26 23.27 7.35
CA SER A 370 12.70 23.12 7.13
C SER A 370 13.47 22.81 8.42
N ASP A 371 12.95 23.18 9.58
CA ASP A 371 13.63 23.01 10.86
C ASP A 371 13.48 21.57 11.40
N ALA A 372 12.56 20.78 10.84
CA ALA A 372 12.31 19.40 11.20
C ALA A 372 13.39 18.42 10.69
N ILE A 373 14.24 18.84 9.75
CA ILE A 373 15.31 18.01 9.19
C ILE A 373 16.66 18.74 9.20
N VAL A 374 17.74 17.97 9.23
CA VAL A 374 19.11 18.42 8.99
C VAL A 374 19.62 17.65 7.77
N ARG A 375 19.95 18.38 6.70
CA ARG A 375 20.70 17.83 5.58
C ARG A 375 22.18 17.94 5.91
N GLY A 376 22.89 16.82 5.90
CA GLY A 376 24.33 16.79 6.19
C GLY A 376 25.08 15.90 5.21
N PHE A 377 26.41 15.94 5.33
CA PHE A 377 27.28 14.99 4.69
C PHE A 377 28.44 14.63 5.61
N ILE A 378 29.04 13.47 5.37
CA ILE A 378 30.30 13.06 5.98
C ILE A 378 31.29 12.81 4.85
N THR A 379 32.49 13.37 4.97
CA THR A 379 33.52 13.15 3.95
C THR A 379 34.20 11.81 4.20
N SER A 380 34.10 10.89 3.23
CA SER A 380 34.82 9.60 3.28
C SER A 380 36.32 9.82 3.27
N THR A 381 37.01 9.18 4.18
CA THR A 381 38.49 9.15 4.22
C THR A 381 39.05 8.02 3.37
N GLU A 382 38.21 7.10 2.89
CA GLU A 382 38.64 6.02 1.99
C GLU A 382 38.75 6.50 0.55
N ALA A 383 39.85 6.09 -0.10
CA ALA A 383 40.21 6.47 -1.46
C ALA A 383 39.52 5.59 -2.49
#